data_3b536841dfb647dc4dfaf2e79c7cba5d
#
_entry.id   3b536841dfb647dc4dfaf2e79c7cba5d
#
_cell.length_a   1.000
_cell.length_b   1.000
_cell.length_c   1.000
_cell.angle_alpha   90.00
_cell.angle_beta   90.00
_cell.angle_gamma   90.00
#
_symmetry.space_group_name_H-M   'P 1'
#
loop_
_entity.id
_entity.type
_entity.pdbx_description
1 polymer ?
#
loop_
_entity_poly.entity_id
_entity_poly.type
_entity_poly.pdbx_seq_one_letter_code
_entity_poly.pdbx_strand_id
1 'polypeptide(L)'
;IIPVLVALFVLLASIVDTSAQSRNAELKLPHLTPKDKAFKDDSLQLMERPYFLLIDQSEQALDSGDYASAGLRLVEAMAVEPDNPLNVALMSNLGMLYFYNEQDSLALATLNEVCRRSPRLIAGRENRARVLLSVGRDADAYEDYTAVIAMDSINSTARFYHGMIALYAGQLDTAIRDFKVLERIVPESSDTYLAMGTLYSMTGNDKMAVSYLRKLVERTPAPEYYAMLAGSLIAIESFNEASEMLEKSLKQYPNDGELYYYRAKLNRCRYMNDEAHQDAAKALKLGVQRKKVEALFQ
;
A
#
# COMPACT_ATOMS: atom_id res chain seq x y z
N ILE A 1 -13.44 19.55 -3.30
CA ILE A 1 -13.20 18.61 -2.17
C ILE A 1 -13.46 17.16 -2.63
N ILE A 2 -14.53 16.88 -3.41
CA ILE A 2 -14.89 15.53 -3.89
C ILE A 2 -13.88 14.92 -4.90
N PRO A 3 -13.21 15.66 -5.83
CA PRO A 3 -12.26 15.07 -6.78
C PRO A 3 -10.96 14.58 -6.14
N VAL A 4 -10.58 15.10 -4.98
CA VAL A 4 -9.34 14.72 -4.27
C VAL A 4 -9.52 13.36 -3.58
N LEU A 5 -10.72 13.08 -3.05
CA LEU A 5 -11.06 11.80 -2.43
C LEU A 5 -11.06 10.63 -3.44
N VAL A 6 -11.47 10.89 -4.69
CA VAL A 6 -11.43 9.86 -5.76
C VAL A 6 -9.99 9.58 -6.20
N ALA A 7 -9.12 10.59 -6.25
CA ALA A 7 -7.68 10.40 -6.53
C ALA A 7 -6.99 9.62 -5.40
N LEU A 8 -7.43 9.82 -4.15
CA LEU A 8 -6.99 9.05 -2.99
C LEU A 8 -7.36 7.58 -3.13
N PHE A 9 -8.60 7.29 -3.54
CA PHE A 9 -9.09 5.93 -3.72
C PHE A 9 -8.28 5.18 -4.79
N VAL A 10 -7.92 5.86 -5.88
CA VAL A 10 -7.08 5.30 -6.94
C VAL A 10 -5.63 5.13 -6.48
N LEU A 11 -5.07 6.07 -5.71
CA LEU A 11 -3.68 5.98 -5.24
C LEU A 11 -3.52 4.96 -4.10
N LEU A 12 -4.42 4.94 -3.12
CA LEU A 12 -4.41 3.93 -2.05
C LEU A 12 -4.85 2.56 -2.57
N ALA A 13 -5.79 2.49 -3.51
CA ALA A 13 -6.15 1.25 -4.18
C ALA A 13 -5.01 0.76 -5.08
N SER A 14 -4.25 1.64 -5.76
CA SER A 14 -3.08 1.24 -6.54
C SER A 14 -1.89 0.87 -5.64
N ILE A 15 -1.69 1.53 -4.50
CA ILE A 15 -0.72 1.11 -3.48
C ILE A 15 -1.11 -0.27 -2.91
N VAL A 16 -2.39 -0.54 -2.74
CA VAL A 16 -2.92 -1.86 -2.39
C VAL A 16 -2.81 -2.83 -3.57
N ASP A 17 -2.94 -2.38 -4.83
CA ASP A 17 -2.97 -3.23 -6.03
C ASP A 17 -1.57 -3.52 -6.62
N THR A 18 -0.61 -2.59 -6.55
CA THR A 18 0.80 -2.88 -6.89
C THR A 18 1.44 -3.84 -5.89
N SER A 19 0.85 -3.97 -4.70
CA SER A 19 1.21 -5.02 -3.75
C SER A 19 0.79 -6.43 -4.19
N ALA A 20 0.07 -6.63 -5.29
CA ALA A 20 -0.32 -7.99 -5.70
C ALA A 20 0.89 -8.89 -6.00
N GLN A 21 2.00 -8.33 -6.50
CA GLN A 21 3.27 -9.07 -6.63
C GLN A 21 4.13 -9.02 -5.35
N SER A 22 3.97 -8.03 -4.47
CA SER A 22 4.59 -8.00 -3.13
C SER A 22 3.70 -8.63 -2.06
N ARG A 23 2.44 -8.94 -2.36
CA ARG A 23 1.46 -9.55 -1.44
C ARG A 23 1.96 -10.87 -0.86
N ASN A 24 2.69 -11.68 -1.63
CA ASN A 24 3.29 -12.92 -1.15
C ASN A 24 4.45 -12.73 -0.17
N ALA A 25 5.04 -11.53 -0.06
CA ALA A 25 6.17 -11.27 0.83
C ALA A 25 5.77 -10.84 2.25
N GLU A 26 4.53 -10.37 2.47
CA GLU A 26 4.09 -9.79 3.75
C GLU A 26 3.29 -10.74 4.64
N LEU A 27 2.69 -11.82 4.10
CA LEU A 27 2.08 -12.88 4.90
C LEU A 27 3.15 -13.85 5.39
N LYS A 28 4.02 -13.38 6.28
CA LYS A 28 4.88 -14.28 7.05
C LYS A 28 4.10 -14.77 8.26
N LEU A 29 3.65 -16.01 8.19
CA LEU A 29 3.29 -16.74 9.40
C LEU A 29 4.52 -16.75 10.33
N PRO A 30 4.36 -16.70 11.66
CA PRO A 30 5.50 -16.70 12.56
C PRO A 30 6.35 -17.95 12.29
N HIS A 31 7.53 -17.76 11.69
CA HIS A 31 8.50 -18.84 11.50
C HIS A 31 9.02 -19.27 12.88
N LEU A 32 8.59 -20.42 13.35
CA LEU A 32 9.16 -21.10 14.49
C LEU A 32 10.49 -21.74 14.05
N THR A 33 11.56 -20.97 13.96
CA THR A 33 12.91 -21.51 13.72
C THR A 33 13.58 -21.81 15.06
N PRO A 34 13.86 -23.08 15.40
CA PRO A 34 14.60 -23.44 16.61
C PRO A 34 16.08 -23.05 16.46
N LYS A 35 16.58 -22.16 17.33
CA LYS A 35 18.01 -21.75 17.30
C LYS A 35 18.98 -22.64 18.10
N ASP A 36 18.49 -23.63 18.90
CA ASP A 36 19.34 -24.46 19.75
C ASP A 36 19.14 -25.98 19.61
N LYS A 37 20.25 -26.75 19.68
CA LYS A 37 20.25 -28.22 19.52
C LYS A 37 19.43 -28.99 20.57
N ALA A 38 19.28 -28.49 21.77
CA ALA A 38 18.43 -29.09 22.82
C ALA A 38 16.93 -28.91 22.54
N PHE A 39 16.56 -27.93 21.71
CA PHE A 39 15.19 -27.67 21.23
C PHE A 39 14.77 -28.58 20.06
N LYS A 40 15.70 -29.30 19.43
CA LYS A 40 15.42 -30.06 18.18
C LYS A 40 14.52 -31.28 18.39
N ASP A 41 14.68 -32.02 19.48
CA ASP A 41 13.86 -33.22 19.70
C ASP A 41 12.44 -32.86 20.13
N ASP A 42 12.26 -31.88 21.03
CA ASP A 42 10.94 -31.38 21.40
C ASP A 42 10.25 -30.63 20.27
N SER A 43 11.02 -29.94 19.42
CA SER A 43 10.47 -29.19 18.27
C SER A 43 10.04 -30.13 17.13
N LEU A 44 10.72 -31.25 16.90
CA LEU A 44 10.29 -32.25 15.90
C LEU A 44 8.98 -32.90 16.32
N GLN A 45 8.81 -33.26 17.58
CA GLN A 45 7.54 -33.79 18.10
C GLN A 45 6.41 -32.73 18.08
N LEU A 46 6.74 -31.45 18.30
CA LEU A 46 5.79 -30.36 18.16
C LEU A 46 5.31 -30.19 16.72
N MET A 47 6.22 -30.28 15.75
CA MET A 47 5.90 -30.11 14.31
C MET A 47 5.07 -31.29 13.75
N GLU A 48 5.09 -32.46 14.41
CA GLU A 48 4.24 -33.61 14.04
C GLU A 48 2.80 -33.50 14.57
N ARG A 49 2.52 -32.50 15.45
CA ARG A 49 1.14 -32.29 15.95
C ARG A 49 0.22 -31.82 14.82
N PRO A 50 -1.00 -32.34 14.71
CA PRO A 50 -1.95 -31.97 13.65
C PRO A 50 -2.17 -30.46 13.52
N TYR A 51 -2.10 -29.72 14.62
CA TYR A 51 -2.20 -28.27 14.64
C TYR A 51 -1.13 -27.58 13.78
N PHE A 52 0.16 -27.95 13.97
CA PHE A 52 1.27 -27.35 13.21
C PHE A 52 1.35 -27.87 11.78
N LEU A 53 0.97 -29.12 11.53
CA LEU A 53 0.87 -29.67 10.17
C LEU A 53 -0.17 -28.92 9.35
N LEU A 54 -1.30 -28.53 9.94
CA LEU A 54 -2.32 -27.72 9.26
C LEU A 54 -1.84 -26.29 9.00
N ILE A 55 -1.06 -25.71 9.91
CA ILE A 55 -0.41 -24.40 9.68
C ILE A 55 0.56 -24.47 8.49
N ASP A 56 1.43 -25.50 8.45
CA ASP A 56 2.37 -25.73 7.35
C ASP A 56 1.64 -25.95 6.01
N GLN A 57 0.53 -26.69 6.00
CA GLN A 57 -0.32 -26.83 4.80
C GLN A 57 -0.97 -25.49 4.39
N SER A 58 -1.28 -24.63 5.36
CA SER A 58 -1.75 -23.27 5.06
C SER A 58 -0.66 -22.43 4.39
N GLU A 59 0.58 -22.50 4.86
CA GLU A 59 1.74 -21.84 4.24
C GLU A 59 1.98 -22.32 2.80
N GLN A 60 1.94 -23.64 2.57
CA GLN A 60 2.08 -24.22 1.23
C GLN A 60 0.98 -23.77 0.28
N ALA A 61 -0.28 -23.69 0.74
CA ALA A 61 -1.39 -23.18 -0.04
C ALA A 61 -1.20 -21.69 -0.35
N LEU A 62 -0.70 -20.91 0.60
CA LEU A 62 -0.40 -19.49 0.43
C LEU A 62 0.69 -19.25 -0.62
N ASP A 63 1.78 -20.05 -0.59
CA ASP A 63 2.87 -19.98 -1.57
C ASP A 63 2.39 -20.27 -3.00
N SER A 64 1.35 -21.09 -3.14
CA SER A 64 0.69 -21.36 -4.42
C SER A 64 -0.36 -20.32 -4.83
N GLY A 65 -0.64 -19.33 -3.96
CA GLY A 65 -1.69 -18.31 -4.17
C GLY A 65 -3.12 -18.79 -3.89
N ASP A 66 -3.29 -19.99 -3.31
CA ASP A 66 -4.61 -20.53 -2.95
C ASP A 66 -5.03 -20.04 -1.55
N TYR A 67 -5.51 -18.79 -1.50
CA TYR A 67 -5.95 -18.15 -0.26
C TYR A 67 -7.15 -18.87 0.39
N ALA A 68 -8.00 -19.52 -0.41
CA ALA A 68 -9.16 -20.24 0.09
C ALA A 68 -8.73 -21.49 0.88
N SER A 69 -7.87 -22.32 0.28
CA SER A 69 -7.31 -23.50 0.96
C SER A 69 -6.47 -23.11 2.17
N ALA A 70 -5.65 -22.07 2.04
CA ALA A 70 -4.86 -21.54 3.16
C ALA A 70 -5.76 -21.18 4.36
N GLY A 71 -6.85 -20.45 4.12
CA GLY A 71 -7.81 -20.08 5.16
C GLY A 71 -8.50 -21.29 5.79
N LEU A 72 -8.90 -22.30 4.98
CA LEU A 72 -9.51 -23.52 5.48
C LEU A 72 -8.57 -24.27 6.44
N ARG A 73 -7.28 -24.40 6.10
CA ARG A 73 -6.28 -25.05 6.98
C ARG A 73 -6.11 -24.32 8.31
N LEU A 74 -6.13 -22.98 8.33
CA LEU A 74 -6.09 -22.23 9.59
C LEU A 74 -7.34 -22.47 10.44
N VAL A 75 -8.53 -22.56 9.84
CA VAL A 75 -9.76 -22.87 10.55
C VAL A 75 -9.69 -24.28 11.15
N GLU A 76 -9.22 -25.26 10.40
CA GLU A 76 -9.02 -26.64 10.86
C GLU A 76 -8.00 -26.70 12.00
N ALA A 77 -6.87 -25.98 11.91
CA ALA A 77 -5.87 -25.91 12.97
C ALA A 77 -6.48 -25.37 14.27
N MET A 78 -7.18 -24.26 14.19
CA MET A 78 -7.87 -23.67 15.37
C MET A 78 -8.94 -24.58 15.96
N ALA A 79 -9.60 -25.42 15.13
CA ALA A 79 -10.57 -26.41 15.60
C ALA A 79 -9.91 -27.58 16.33
N VAL A 80 -8.70 -27.99 15.94
CA VAL A 80 -7.92 -29.06 16.60
C VAL A 80 -7.48 -28.62 18.00
N GLU A 81 -7.08 -27.35 18.16
CA GLU A 81 -6.63 -26.80 19.46
C GLU A 81 -7.35 -25.47 19.74
N PRO A 82 -8.63 -25.49 20.17
CA PRO A 82 -9.42 -24.26 20.34
C PRO A 82 -8.85 -23.25 21.36
N ASP A 83 -8.17 -23.76 22.39
CA ASP A 83 -7.60 -22.93 23.47
C ASP A 83 -6.13 -22.54 23.23
N ASN A 84 -5.58 -22.84 22.05
CA ASN A 84 -4.19 -22.51 21.75
C ASN A 84 -4.02 -20.98 21.70
N PRO A 85 -3.06 -20.41 22.47
CA PRO A 85 -2.83 -18.97 22.50
C PRO A 85 -2.41 -18.36 21.14
N LEU A 86 -1.87 -19.17 20.23
CA LEU A 86 -1.53 -18.73 18.85
C LEU A 86 -2.76 -18.48 17.99
N ASN A 87 -3.93 -18.97 18.37
CA ASN A 87 -5.15 -18.86 17.56
C ASN A 87 -5.52 -17.40 17.25
N VAL A 88 -5.23 -16.46 18.14
CA VAL A 88 -5.50 -15.03 17.87
C VAL A 88 -4.61 -14.49 16.74
N ALA A 89 -3.35 -14.93 16.67
CA ALA A 89 -2.46 -14.58 15.57
C ALA A 89 -2.90 -15.26 14.25
N LEU A 90 -3.29 -16.55 14.32
CA LEU A 90 -3.86 -17.26 13.17
C LEU A 90 -5.14 -16.62 12.66
N MET A 91 -6.02 -16.16 13.54
CA MET A 91 -7.22 -15.40 13.18
C MET A 91 -6.86 -14.09 12.46
N SER A 92 -5.79 -13.41 12.87
CA SER A 92 -5.33 -12.19 12.18
C SER A 92 -4.91 -12.50 10.74
N ASN A 93 -4.17 -13.59 10.54
CA ASN A 93 -3.79 -14.06 9.19
C ASN A 93 -5.02 -14.53 8.39
N LEU A 94 -5.95 -15.24 9.01
CA LEU A 94 -7.21 -15.66 8.39
C LEU A 94 -8.02 -14.45 7.90
N GLY A 95 -8.07 -13.37 8.68
CA GLY A 95 -8.71 -12.12 8.26
C GLY A 95 -8.08 -11.56 6.99
N MET A 96 -6.77 -11.61 6.83
CA MET A 96 -6.09 -11.20 5.60
C MET A 96 -6.31 -12.17 4.43
N LEU A 97 -6.40 -13.47 4.69
CA LEU A 97 -6.74 -14.45 3.67
C LEU A 97 -8.15 -14.23 3.12
N TYR A 98 -9.12 -13.93 3.99
CA TYR A 98 -10.46 -13.52 3.55
C TYR A 98 -10.40 -12.24 2.69
N PHE A 99 -9.62 -11.27 3.07
CA PHE A 99 -9.43 -10.04 2.30
C PHE A 99 -8.84 -10.29 0.91
N TYR A 100 -7.78 -11.10 0.81
CA TYR A 100 -7.19 -11.47 -0.50
C TYR A 100 -8.11 -12.32 -1.36
N ASN A 101 -9.07 -13.00 -0.74
CA ASN A 101 -10.13 -13.76 -1.43
C ASN A 101 -11.39 -12.91 -1.67
N GLU A 102 -11.28 -11.57 -1.62
CA GLU A 102 -12.37 -10.61 -1.88
C GLU A 102 -13.59 -10.77 -0.94
N GLN A 103 -13.38 -11.29 0.25
CA GLN A 103 -14.40 -11.51 1.28
C GLN A 103 -14.31 -10.46 2.40
N ASP A 104 -14.37 -9.18 2.04
CA ASP A 104 -14.12 -8.03 2.94
C ASP A 104 -14.97 -8.07 4.22
N SER A 105 -16.23 -8.48 4.13
CA SER A 105 -17.11 -8.58 5.29
C SER A 105 -16.63 -9.63 6.31
N LEU A 106 -16.16 -10.78 5.83
CA LEU A 106 -15.57 -11.82 6.69
C LEU A 106 -14.22 -11.40 7.25
N ALA A 107 -13.41 -10.73 6.43
CA ALA A 107 -12.12 -10.15 6.84
C ALA A 107 -12.33 -9.19 8.02
N LEU A 108 -13.23 -8.22 7.88
CA LEU A 108 -13.53 -7.25 8.94
C LEU A 108 -14.14 -7.91 10.18
N ALA A 109 -15.06 -8.86 10.02
CA ALA A 109 -15.64 -9.57 11.16
C ALA A 109 -14.57 -10.33 11.96
N THR A 110 -13.68 -11.04 11.25
CA THR A 110 -12.57 -11.80 11.86
C THR A 110 -11.58 -10.86 12.55
N LEU A 111 -11.16 -9.78 11.92
CA LEU A 111 -10.20 -8.83 12.47
C LEU A 111 -10.79 -8.00 13.63
N ASN A 112 -12.09 -7.71 13.61
CA ASN A 112 -12.77 -7.12 14.76
C ASN A 112 -12.71 -8.05 15.99
N GLU A 113 -12.92 -9.35 15.79
CA GLU A 113 -12.81 -10.34 16.87
C GLU A 113 -11.36 -10.46 17.37
N VAL A 114 -10.37 -10.40 16.49
CA VAL A 114 -8.94 -10.33 16.87
C VAL A 114 -8.68 -9.11 17.76
N CYS A 115 -9.11 -7.93 17.36
CA CYS A 115 -8.91 -6.71 18.13
C CYS A 115 -9.68 -6.73 19.47
N ARG A 116 -10.81 -7.41 19.52
CA ARG A 116 -11.59 -7.60 20.77
C ARG A 116 -10.88 -8.55 21.75
N ARG A 117 -10.35 -9.69 21.24
CA ARG A 117 -9.64 -10.69 22.07
C ARG A 117 -8.26 -10.21 22.50
N SER A 118 -7.56 -9.53 21.62
CA SER A 118 -6.20 -9.05 21.85
C SER A 118 -6.04 -7.58 21.43
N PRO A 119 -6.52 -6.63 22.25
CA PRO A 119 -6.52 -5.19 21.90
C PRO A 119 -5.12 -4.60 21.69
N ARG A 120 -4.08 -5.27 22.16
CA ARG A 120 -2.67 -4.85 22.05
C ARG A 120 -1.90 -5.60 20.95
N LEU A 121 -2.55 -6.45 20.17
CA LEU A 121 -1.93 -7.12 19.03
C LEU A 121 -1.80 -6.12 17.88
N ILE A 122 -0.60 -5.58 17.69
CA ILE A 122 -0.30 -4.58 16.64
C ILE A 122 -0.71 -5.11 15.27
N ALA A 123 -0.27 -6.32 14.89
CA ALA A 123 -0.60 -6.92 13.60
C ALA A 123 -2.12 -7.03 13.34
N GLY A 124 -2.92 -7.30 14.38
CA GLY A 124 -4.37 -7.37 14.25
C GLY A 124 -4.99 -6.01 13.90
N ARG A 125 -4.49 -4.92 14.48
CA ARG A 125 -4.93 -3.55 14.17
C ARG A 125 -4.46 -3.09 12.80
N GLU A 126 -3.20 -3.34 12.46
CA GLU A 126 -2.64 -3.00 11.13
C GLU A 126 -3.41 -3.72 10.02
N ASN A 127 -3.68 -5.02 10.19
CA ASN A 127 -4.44 -5.79 9.22
C ASN A 127 -5.88 -5.26 9.10
N ARG A 128 -6.54 -4.93 10.23
CA ARG A 128 -7.88 -4.34 10.20
C ARG A 128 -7.87 -2.97 9.51
N ALA A 129 -6.93 -2.10 9.85
CA ALA A 129 -6.79 -0.79 9.23
C ALA A 129 -6.58 -0.89 7.71
N ARG A 130 -5.78 -1.86 7.25
CA ARG A 130 -5.58 -2.12 5.81
C ARG A 130 -6.89 -2.48 5.11
N VAL A 131 -7.68 -3.39 5.68
CA VAL A 131 -8.99 -3.75 5.13
C VAL A 131 -9.97 -2.57 5.21
N LEU A 132 -9.95 -1.78 6.29
CA LEU A 132 -10.78 -0.57 6.42
C LEU A 132 -10.46 0.45 5.34
N LEU A 133 -9.19 0.67 5.01
CA LEU A 133 -8.78 1.54 3.90
C LEU A 133 -9.31 1.05 2.56
N SER A 134 -9.24 -0.24 2.30
CA SER A 134 -9.71 -0.81 1.01
C SER A 134 -11.21 -0.66 0.80
N VAL A 135 -11.98 -0.62 1.88
CA VAL A 135 -13.44 -0.40 1.83
C VAL A 135 -13.84 1.07 2.06
N GLY A 136 -12.88 2.00 2.07
CA GLY A 136 -13.13 3.45 2.18
C GLY A 136 -13.51 3.92 3.58
N ARG A 137 -13.17 3.16 4.63
CA ARG A 137 -13.42 3.51 6.03
C ARG A 137 -12.16 4.16 6.66
N ASP A 138 -11.70 5.25 6.06
CA ASP A 138 -10.44 5.91 6.39
C ASP A 138 -10.38 6.39 7.85
N ALA A 139 -11.50 6.89 8.39
CA ALA A 139 -11.55 7.35 9.78
C ALA A 139 -11.30 6.20 10.79
N ASP A 140 -11.90 5.03 10.54
CA ASP A 140 -11.69 3.86 11.41
C ASP A 140 -10.27 3.32 11.29
N ALA A 141 -9.69 3.34 10.08
CA ALA A 141 -8.29 2.96 9.86
C ALA A 141 -7.33 3.92 10.58
N TYR A 142 -7.63 5.22 10.55
CA TYR A 142 -6.85 6.24 11.25
C TYR A 142 -6.82 5.98 12.77
N GLU A 143 -7.97 5.59 13.37
CA GLU A 143 -8.04 5.22 14.79
C GLU A 143 -7.18 4.01 15.12
N ASP A 144 -7.18 2.98 14.26
CA ASP A 144 -6.34 1.80 14.46
C ASP A 144 -4.85 2.14 14.38
N TYR A 145 -4.43 2.93 13.38
CA TYR A 145 -3.02 3.36 13.28
C TYR A 145 -2.63 4.29 14.44
N THR A 146 -3.54 5.16 14.91
CA THR A 146 -3.32 5.96 16.14
C THR A 146 -3.03 5.05 17.33
N ALA A 147 -3.83 3.98 17.50
CA ALA A 147 -3.62 3.02 18.58
C ALA A 147 -2.30 2.24 18.43
N VAL A 148 -1.91 1.87 17.20
CA VAL A 148 -0.61 1.24 16.93
C VAL A 148 0.53 2.19 17.30
N ILE A 149 0.48 3.45 16.89
CA ILE A 149 1.49 4.47 17.21
C ILE A 149 1.60 4.70 18.73
N ALA A 150 0.50 4.58 19.46
CA ALA A 150 0.50 4.68 20.93
C ALA A 150 1.20 3.48 21.59
N MET A 151 1.18 2.30 20.98
CA MET A 151 1.85 1.09 21.47
C MET A 151 3.32 1.00 21.02
N ASP A 152 3.57 1.40 19.77
CA ASP A 152 4.89 1.44 19.13
C ASP A 152 5.04 2.74 18.34
N SER A 153 5.67 3.72 18.97
CA SER A 153 5.81 5.07 18.42
C SER A 153 6.72 5.18 17.20
N ILE A 154 7.50 4.14 16.92
CA ILE A 154 8.41 4.05 15.76
C ILE A 154 7.95 3.02 14.72
N ASN A 155 6.72 2.53 14.81
CA ASN A 155 6.13 1.65 13.81
C ASN A 155 6.02 2.38 12.46
N SER A 156 6.82 1.95 11.47
CA SER A 156 6.91 2.61 10.18
C SER A 156 5.62 2.52 9.36
N THR A 157 4.98 1.37 9.36
CA THR A 157 3.71 1.13 8.65
C THR A 157 2.62 2.05 9.18
N ALA A 158 2.46 2.09 10.50
CA ALA A 158 1.45 2.95 11.13
C ALA A 158 1.74 4.43 10.88
N ARG A 159 3.01 4.88 10.98
CA ARG A 159 3.39 6.26 10.66
C ARG A 159 3.12 6.65 9.23
N PHE A 160 3.39 5.74 8.29
CA PHE A 160 3.12 5.98 6.88
C PHE A 160 1.62 6.18 6.62
N TYR A 161 0.80 5.19 6.97
CA TYR A 161 -0.64 5.25 6.67
C TYR A 161 -1.38 6.33 7.47
N HIS A 162 -1.06 6.48 8.77
CA HIS A 162 -1.64 7.54 9.60
C HIS A 162 -1.32 8.93 9.04
N GLY A 163 -0.05 9.15 8.66
CA GLY A 163 0.38 10.40 8.03
C GLY A 163 -0.28 10.64 6.66
N MET A 164 -0.42 9.60 5.83
CA MET A 164 -1.11 9.70 4.54
C MET A 164 -2.60 10.05 4.70
N ILE A 165 -3.30 9.36 5.58
CA ILE A 165 -4.71 9.68 5.88
C ILE A 165 -4.83 11.12 6.38
N ALA A 166 -3.97 11.54 7.31
CA ALA A 166 -3.94 12.90 7.83
C ALA A 166 -3.67 13.94 6.73
N LEU A 167 -2.71 13.67 5.83
CA LEU A 167 -2.36 14.55 4.71
C LEU A 167 -3.58 14.80 3.80
N TYR A 168 -4.25 13.74 3.42
CA TYR A 168 -5.42 13.84 2.54
C TYR A 168 -6.66 14.42 3.24
N ALA A 169 -6.76 14.27 4.56
CA ALA A 169 -7.75 14.95 5.38
C ALA A 169 -7.42 16.43 5.64
N GLY A 170 -6.30 16.95 5.11
CA GLY A 170 -5.85 18.32 5.33
C GLY A 170 -5.23 18.58 6.70
N GLN A 171 -4.95 17.54 7.48
CA GLN A 171 -4.30 17.63 8.81
C GLN A 171 -2.78 17.69 8.66
N LEU A 172 -2.30 18.75 8.03
CA LEU A 172 -0.92 18.88 7.57
C LEU A 172 0.12 18.72 8.69
N ASP A 173 -0.12 19.29 9.87
CA ASP A 173 0.80 19.20 11.01
C ASP A 173 1.00 17.76 11.50
N THR A 174 -0.06 16.95 11.46
CA THR A 174 -0.01 15.55 11.82
C THR A 174 0.77 14.75 10.78
N ALA A 175 0.49 14.95 9.50
CA ALA A 175 1.23 14.31 8.40
C ALA A 175 2.73 14.62 8.47
N ILE A 176 3.08 15.90 8.67
CA ILE A 176 4.49 16.32 8.79
C ILE A 176 5.18 15.63 9.98
N ARG A 177 4.51 15.53 11.13
CA ARG A 177 5.08 14.84 12.31
C ARG A 177 5.37 13.37 12.01
N ASP A 178 4.43 12.67 11.41
CA ASP A 178 4.57 11.25 11.10
C ASP A 178 5.65 11.01 10.06
N PHE A 179 5.67 11.79 8.99
CA PHE A 179 6.65 11.63 7.92
C PHE A 179 8.07 12.01 8.36
N LYS A 180 8.24 12.97 9.28
CA LYS A 180 9.55 13.24 9.91
C LYS A 180 10.04 12.08 10.78
N VAL A 181 9.13 11.38 11.46
CA VAL A 181 9.51 10.16 12.19
C VAL A 181 9.89 9.07 11.19
N LEU A 182 9.08 8.85 10.15
CA LEU A 182 9.34 7.87 9.09
C LEU A 182 10.70 8.10 8.42
N GLU A 183 11.00 9.35 8.03
CA GLU A 183 12.28 9.73 7.43
C GLU A 183 13.48 9.44 8.35
N ARG A 184 13.29 9.56 9.67
CA ARG A 184 14.34 9.27 10.65
C ARG A 184 14.59 7.78 10.85
N ILE A 185 13.53 6.95 10.84
CA ILE A 185 13.62 5.51 11.16
C ILE A 185 13.90 4.65 9.93
N VAL A 186 13.39 5.02 8.76
CA VAL A 186 13.54 4.29 7.49
C VAL A 186 13.79 5.27 6.32
N PRO A 187 14.89 6.05 6.35
CA PRO A 187 15.12 7.17 5.44
C PRO A 187 15.14 6.79 3.95
N GLU A 188 15.50 5.55 3.65
CA GLU A 188 15.68 5.06 2.28
C GLU A 188 14.56 4.09 1.85
N SER A 189 13.42 4.09 2.53
CA SER A 189 12.28 3.25 2.12
C SER A 189 11.45 3.91 1.01
N SER A 190 10.79 3.08 0.19
CA SER A 190 9.83 3.56 -0.81
C SER A 190 8.68 4.34 -0.15
N ASP A 191 8.24 3.91 1.03
CA ASP A 191 7.18 4.58 1.80
C ASP A 191 7.61 5.99 2.21
N THR A 192 8.86 6.15 2.68
CA THR A 192 9.40 7.48 3.02
C THR A 192 9.47 8.37 1.79
N TYR A 193 9.95 7.84 0.67
CA TYR A 193 10.03 8.63 -0.56
C TYR A 193 8.66 9.02 -1.09
N LEU A 194 7.69 8.11 -1.04
CA LEU A 194 6.31 8.38 -1.42
C LEU A 194 5.66 9.42 -0.50
N ALA A 195 5.78 9.23 0.83
CA ALA A 195 5.22 10.14 1.82
C ALA A 195 5.75 11.58 1.66
N MET A 196 7.09 11.72 1.58
CA MET A 196 7.73 13.03 1.45
C MET A 196 7.48 13.65 0.07
N GLY A 197 7.53 12.85 -0.99
CA GLY A 197 7.21 13.29 -2.36
C GLY A 197 5.78 13.81 -2.46
N THR A 198 4.83 13.09 -1.92
CA THR A 198 3.41 13.49 -1.88
C THR A 198 3.20 14.76 -1.05
N LEU A 199 3.77 14.80 0.16
CA LEU A 199 3.70 15.97 1.04
C LEU A 199 4.20 17.23 0.33
N TYR A 200 5.38 17.17 -0.26
CA TYR A 200 5.97 18.33 -0.92
C TYR A 200 5.23 18.73 -2.20
N SER A 201 4.72 17.78 -2.97
CA SER A 201 3.88 18.06 -4.14
C SER A 201 2.56 18.74 -3.72
N MET A 202 1.88 18.24 -2.67
CA MET A 202 0.63 18.84 -2.18
C MET A 202 0.81 20.21 -1.52
N THR A 203 2.00 20.50 -0.99
CA THR A 203 2.34 21.81 -0.39
C THR A 203 2.99 22.79 -1.38
N GLY A 204 3.10 22.42 -2.66
CA GLY A 204 3.67 23.29 -3.72
C GLY A 204 5.20 23.41 -3.68
N ASN A 205 5.89 22.57 -2.91
CA ASN A 205 7.35 22.50 -2.91
C ASN A 205 7.85 21.48 -3.93
N ASP A 206 7.53 21.71 -5.21
CA ASP A 206 7.78 20.74 -6.27
C ASP A 206 9.26 20.41 -6.49
N LYS A 207 10.19 21.29 -6.13
CA LYS A 207 11.62 20.98 -6.15
C LYS A 207 11.99 19.86 -5.18
N MET A 208 11.45 19.91 -3.97
CA MET A 208 11.63 18.83 -3.01
C MET A 208 10.87 17.58 -3.41
N ALA A 209 9.65 17.72 -3.91
CA ALA A 209 8.88 16.60 -4.44
C ALA A 209 9.65 15.83 -5.51
N VAL A 210 10.23 16.50 -6.51
CA VAL A 210 11.07 15.89 -7.54
C VAL A 210 12.25 15.13 -6.93
N SER A 211 12.90 15.67 -5.90
CA SER A 211 14.04 15.00 -5.24
C SER A 211 13.65 13.65 -4.65
N TYR A 212 12.51 13.57 -3.96
CA TYR A 212 12.03 12.31 -3.35
C TYR A 212 11.42 11.36 -4.40
N LEU A 213 10.62 11.89 -5.33
CA LEU A 213 9.97 11.08 -6.36
C LEU A 213 10.96 10.44 -7.33
N ARG A 214 12.11 11.09 -7.63
CA ARG A 214 13.20 10.43 -8.37
C ARG A 214 13.71 9.18 -7.66
N LYS A 215 14.02 9.30 -6.38
CA LYS A 215 14.48 8.15 -5.56
C LYS A 215 13.41 7.05 -5.52
N LEU A 216 12.13 7.46 -5.48
CA LEU A 216 11.01 6.51 -5.50
C LEU A 216 10.97 5.71 -6.80
N VAL A 217 11.00 6.38 -7.97
CA VAL A 217 10.94 5.69 -9.27
C VAL A 217 12.20 4.88 -9.58
N GLU A 218 13.36 5.28 -9.06
CA GLU A 218 14.59 4.50 -9.16
C GLU A 218 14.53 3.21 -8.34
N ARG A 219 13.92 3.26 -7.15
CA ARG A 219 13.81 2.11 -6.24
C ARG A 219 12.64 1.19 -6.57
N THR A 220 11.50 1.78 -6.89
CA THR A 220 10.23 1.08 -7.14
C THR A 220 9.58 1.68 -8.38
N PRO A 221 10.00 1.27 -9.58
CA PRO A 221 9.43 1.80 -10.83
C PRO A 221 7.98 1.34 -10.99
N ALA A 222 7.05 2.31 -11.04
CA ALA A 222 5.64 2.08 -11.25
C ALA A 222 5.02 3.29 -11.99
N PRO A 223 4.01 3.09 -12.85
CA PRO A 223 3.48 4.15 -13.70
C PRO A 223 2.91 5.33 -12.91
N GLU A 224 2.26 5.07 -11.78
CA GLU A 224 1.74 6.10 -10.88
C GLU A 224 2.84 7.00 -10.31
N TYR A 225 4.00 6.47 -9.97
CA TYR A 225 5.12 7.26 -9.43
C TYR A 225 5.80 8.09 -10.53
N TYR A 226 5.87 7.57 -11.75
CA TYR A 226 6.30 8.35 -12.91
C TYR A 226 5.31 9.48 -13.21
N ALA A 227 4.02 9.25 -13.09
CA ALA A 227 3.00 10.29 -13.26
C ALA A 227 3.13 11.40 -12.21
N MET A 228 3.36 11.05 -10.93
CA MET A 228 3.61 12.02 -9.87
C MET A 228 4.89 12.84 -10.15
N LEU A 229 5.97 12.18 -10.53
CA LEU A 229 7.23 12.84 -10.88
C LEU A 229 7.04 13.79 -12.07
N ALA A 230 6.32 13.35 -13.12
CA ALA A 230 6.00 14.18 -14.27
C ALA A 230 5.24 15.45 -13.85
N GLY A 231 4.26 15.33 -12.98
CA GLY A 231 3.51 16.45 -12.46
C GLY A 231 4.40 17.51 -11.80
N SER A 232 5.29 17.08 -10.92
CA SER A 232 6.22 17.97 -10.22
C SER A 232 7.32 18.53 -11.14
N LEU A 233 7.83 17.76 -12.11
CA LEU A 233 8.79 18.26 -13.09
C LEU A 233 8.16 19.35 -14.01
N ILE A 234 6.91 19.18 -14.41
CA ILE A 234 6.18 20.19 -15.18
C ILE A 234 5.96 21.45 -14.33
N ALA A 235 5.65 21.30 -13.04
CA ALA A 235 5.43 22.44 -12.15
C ALA A 235 6.67 23.30 -11.93
N ILE A 236 7.88 22.69 -11.98
CA ILE A 236 9.15 23.42 -11.91
C ILE A 236 9.73 23.77 -13.31
N GLU A 237 8.94 23.61 -14.38
CA GLU A 237 9.31 23.88 -15.76
C GLU A 237 10.52 23.08 -16.27
N SER A 238 10.81 21.93 -15.67
CA SER A 238 11.88 21.01 -16.11
C SER A 238 11.41 20.14 -17.28
N PHE A 239 10.98 20.80 -18.37
CA PHE A 239 10.27 20.16 -19.49
C PHE A 239 11.09 19.12 -20.24
N ASN A 240 12.41 19.32 -20.37
CA ASN A 240 13.26 18.34 -21.08
C ASN A 240 13.36 17.04 -20.29
N GLU A 241 13.59 17.14 -18.98
CA GLU A 241 13.65 15.96 -18.11
C GLU A 241 12.28 15.24 -18.06
N ALA A 242 11.18 16.01 -17.96
CA ALA A 242 9.83 15.45 -18.01
C ALA A 242 9.58 14.68 -19.30
N SER A 243 10.04 15.21 -20.46
CA SER A 243 9.90 14.56 -21.76
C SER A 243 10.65 13.23 -21.81
N GLU A 244 11.93 13.25 -21.49
CA GLU A 244 12.78 12.05 -21.52
C GLU A 244 12.24 10.94 -20.57
N MET A 245 11.83 11.33 -19.38
CA MET A 245 11.27 10.42 -18.39
C MET A 245 9.92 9.83 -18.85
N LEU A 246 9.00 10.67 -19.38
CA LEU A 246 7.70 10.21 -19.89
C LEU A 246 7.85 9.31 -21.13
N GLU A 247 8.79 9.62 -22.04
CA GLU A 247 9.07 8.75 -23.18
C GLU A 247 9.59 7.38 -22.75
N LYS A 248 10.48 7.35 -21.76
CA LYS A 248 11.01 6.11 -21.19
C LYS A 248 9.92 5.30 -20.49
N SER A 249 9.12 5.96 -19.64
CA SER A 249 8.05 5.28 -18.88
C SER A 249 6.95 4.77 -19.80
N LEU A 250 6.57 5.49 -20.86
CA LEU A 250 5.57 5.03 -21.83
C LEU A 250 6.04 3.86 -22.70
N LYS A 251 7.37 3.67 -22.89
CA LYS A 251 7.90 2.44 -23.51
C LYS A 251 7.71 1.23 -22.60
N GLN A 252 7.81 1.43 -21.29
CA GLN A 252 7.64 0.38 -20.28
C GLN A 252 6.15 0.12 -19.99
N TYR A 253 5.33 1.16 -19.95
CA TYR A 253 3.91 1.15 -19.61
C TYR A 253 3.03 1.75 -20.72
N PRO A 254 2.96 1.11 -21.92
CA PRO A 254 2.33 1.70 -23.11
C PRO A 254 0.80 1.84 -23.03
N ASN A 255 0.18 1.25 -22.02
CA ASN A 255 -1.27 1.29 -21.82
C ASN A 255 -1.67 2.07 -20.55
N ASP A 256 -0.76 2.86 -19.97
CA ASP A 256 -1.09 3.71 -18.84
C ASP A 256 -1.63 5.07 -19.29
N GLY A 257 -2.89 5.38 -18.93
CA GLY A 257 -3.58 6.60 -19.33
C GLY A 257 -3.05 7.86 -18.66
N GLU A 258 -2.61 7.75 -17.39
CA GLU A 258 -2.08 8.89 -16.65
C GLU A 258 -0.76 9.39 -17.21
N LEU A 259 0.11 8.51 -17.68
CA LEU A 259 1.35 8.90 -18.35
C LEU A 259 1.07 9.67 -19.67
N TYR A 260 0.08 9.24 -20.45
CA TYR A 260 -0.38 10.01 -21.62
C TYR A 260 -0.99 11.36 -21.22
N TYR A 261 -1.76 11.42 -20.16
CA TYR A 261 -2.29 12.67 -19.64
C TYR A 261 -1.18 13.66 -19.25
N TYR A 262 -0.15 13.20 -18.54
CA TYR A 262 0.96 14.09 -18.17
C TYR A 262 1.82 14.47 -19.38
N ARG A 263 1.95 13.61 -20.40
CA ARG A 263 2.61 14.01 -21.66
C ARG A 263 1.78 15.03 -22.45
N ALA A 264 0.46 14.88 -22.47
CA ALA A 264 -0.43 15.91 -23.03
C ALA A 264 -0.28 17.26 -22.30
N LYS A 265 -0.23 17.24 -20.96
CA LYS A 265 0.01 18.42 -20.13
C LYS A 265 1.35 19.08 -20.45
N LEU A 266 2.42 18.30 -20.56
CA LEU A 266 3.75 18.76 -20.94
C LEU A 266 3.74 19.40 -22.34
N ASN A 267 3.13 18.73 -23.33
CA ASN A 267 3.03 19.23 -24.71
C ASN A 267 2.26 20.56 -24.77
N ARG A 268 1.19 20.70 -23.96
CA ARG A 268 0.49 21.99 -23.79
C ARG A 268 1.41 23.10 -23.28
N CYS A 269 2.21 22.83 -22.24
CA CYS A 269 3.18 23.80 -21.71
C CYS A 269 4.25 24.18 -22.72
N ARG A 270 4.54 23.31 -23.70
CA ARG A 270 5.50 23.53 -24.77
C ARG A 270 4.88 24.07 -26.07
N TYR A 271 3.58 24.41 -26.06
CA TYR A 271 2.79 24.86 -27.20
C TYR A 271 2.71 23.85 -28.37
N MET A 272 2.91 22.56 -28.09
CA MET A 272 2.77 21.45 -29.05
C MET A 272 1.31 20.95 -28.99
N ASN A 273 0.40 21.74 -29.59
CA ASN A 273 -1.03 21.52 -29.40
C ASN A 273 -1.55 20.23 -30.06
N ASP A 274 -1.04 19.86 -31.22
CA ASP A 274 -1.48 18.67 -31.95
C ASP A 274 -1.09 17.40 -31.22
N GLU A 275 0.14 17.32 -30.71
CA GLU A 275 0.62 16.21 -29.88
C GLU A 275 -0.11 16.16 -28.56
N ALA A 276 -0.42 17.31 -27.95
CA ALA A 276 -1.21 17.37 -26.73
C ALA A 276 -2.62 16.79 -26.92
N HIS A 277 -3.29 17.12 -28.03
CA HIS A 277 -4.60 16.55 -28.35
C HIS A 277 -4.56 15.05 -28.64
N GLN A 278 -3.53 14.56 -29.33
CA GLN A 278 -3.34 13.13 -29.59
C GLN A 278 -3.16 12.35 -28.27
N ASP A 279 -2.29 12.82 -27.39
CA ASP A 279 -2.05 12.20 -26.09
C ASP A 279 -3.28 12.28 -25.17
N ALA A 280 -4.00 13.40 -25.17
CA ALA A 280 -5.25 13.57 -24.42
C ALA A 280 -6.33 12.57 -24.90
N ALA A 281 -6.47 12.38 -26.22
CA ALA A 281 -7.38 11.39 -26.78
C ALA A 281 -6.99 9.95 -26.38
N LYS A 282 -5.69 9.65 -26.35
CA LYS A 282 -5.17 8.36 -25.88
C LYS A 282 -5.44 8.16 -24.39
N ALA A 283 -5.23 9.18 -23.56
CA ALA A 283 -5.51 9.15 -22.13
C ALA A 283 -7.01 8.85 -21.85
N LEU A 284 -7.91 9.52 -22.58
CA LEU A 284 -9.35 9.26 -22.50
C LEU A 284 -9.71 7.80 -22.87
N LYS A 285 -9.12 7.29 -23.96
CA LYS A 285 -9.34 5.90 -24.39
C LYS A 285 -8.84 4.88 -23.35
N LEU A 286 -7.83 5.24 -22.58
CA LEU A 286 -7.25 4.41 -21.51
C LEU A 286 -7.90 4.66 -20.14
N GLY A 287 -9.03 5.38 -20.08
CA GLY A 287 -9.86 5.48 -18.89
C GLY A 287 -9.61 6.72 -18.01
N VAL A 288 -8.74 7.65 -18.40
CA VAL A 288 -8.59 8.89 -17.65
C VAL A 288 -9.89 9.70 -17.71
N GLN A 289 -10.30 10.27 -16.58
CA GLN A 289 -11.55 10.99 -16.46
C GLN A 289 -11.63 12.16 -17.46
N ARG A 290 -12.73 12.23 -18.23
CA ARG A 290 -12.96 13.25 -19.24
C ARG A 290 -12.77 14.67 -18.70
N LYS A 291 -13.36 14.97 -17.53
CA LYS A 291 -13.26 16.28 -16.87
C LYS A 291 -11.80 16.69 -16.60
N LYS A 292 -10.96 15.73 -16.20
CA LYS A 292 -9.53 15.95 -15.93
C LYS A 292 -8.79 16.32 -17.23
N VAL A 293 -9.09 15.63 -18.32
CA VAL A 293 -8.45 15.86 -19.63
C VAL A 293 -8.93 17.16 -20.26
N GLU A 294 -10.23 17.46 -20.23
CA GLU A 294 -10.80 18.70 -20.76
C GLU A 294 -10.24 19.95 -20.07
N ALA A 295 -9.93 19.86 -18.77
CA ALA A 295 -9.32 20.96 -18.03
C ALA A 295 -7.90 21.35 -18.54
N LEU A 296 -7.24 20.49 -19.31
CA LEU A 296 -5.95 20.86 -19.95
C LEU A 296 -6.11 21.93 -21.04
N PHE A 297 -7.30 22.08 -21.61
CA PHE A 297 -7.55 22.92 -22.81
C PHE A 297 -8.45 24.13 -22.51
N GLN A 298 -8.79 24.35 -21.25
CA GLN A 298 -9.48 25.56 -20.74
C GLN A 298 -8.45 26.63 -20.36
#